data_4a032af37d593487775c1f4a76925f65
#
_entry.id   4a032af37d593487775c1f4a76925f65
#
_cell.length_a   1.000
_cell.length_b   1.000
_cell.length_c   1.000
_cell.angle_alpha   90.00
_cell.angle_beta   90.00
_cell.angle_gamma   90.00
#
_symmetry.space_group_name_H-M   'P 1'
#
loop_
_entity.id
_entity.type
_entity.pdbx_description
1 polymer ?
#
loop_
_entity_poly.entity_id
_entity_poly.type
_entity_poly.pdbx_seq_one_letter_code
_entity_poly.pdbx_strand_id
1 'polypeptide(L)'
;MAYRGSASLYTVYALVLITALTSVFGLWRGTDGQGWKETIRSDARGYYGYLQALFIRGDLGNEPFNSTYVKYSGTSTLNKYYCGTSLLMAPWFGIGHAFALNDPHSPKDGLSAYEQKAIGVGAWVYLFLGLLALRALFRAMGIRDAVIAWTLVALVLGTPLLQYAAIQPGWSHVYTFSTVAAFLLAIQRFSIGTSPRWIIAAGALFGLIVLIRPINVLVVLAVPLVAANGLAALLSTMFRQRATLFAALVCFAVFAVQPVLWYAQTGNFYEYGYKGEGFHWTRPELLKVLIGFRRGLFLWTPLMLLPALAVPLIWRTDRVKAITAALYWCIITYVISSWWIWYYGSGFASRVYIDHYPALMVPLVIMLHGWFGWRWMLVRLFMVCAIALNLAQLWQYHHGFLHPESMDSAKYRYSFLRFDEAHHDKLGGNYQEAPYNPNGMELILEETCGMDDSCSFWSGGKRVQVPWAHSPATVCQYDRATEFGLYFNASTDTLPVGRALYLEIG
;
A
#
# COMPACT_ATOMS: atom_id res chain seq x y z
N MET A 1 6.13 1.37 -43.32
CA MET A 1 5.24 2.03 -42.33
C MET A 1 6.09 2.50 -41.18
N ALA A 2 6.28 3.80 -41.02
CA ALA A 2 7.04 4.36 -39.91
C ALA A 2 6.34 3.97 -38.60
N TYR A 3 7.10 3.40 -37.66
CA TYR A 3 6.68 3.06 -36.30
C TYR A 3 6.39 4.38 -35.57
N ARG A 4 5.22 4.98 -35.77
CA ARG A 4 4.73 6.03 -34.88
C ARG A 4 4.46 5.36 -33.55
N GLY A 5 5.34 5.60 -32.57
CA GLY A 5 5.15 5.08 -31.23
C GLY A 5 3.76 5.44 -30.70
N SER A 6 3.04 4.51 -30.08
CA SER A 6 1.69 4.78 -29.62
C SER A 6 1.72 5.73 -28.42
N ALA A 7 0.76 6.66 -28.36
CA ALA A 7 0.66 7.65 -27.27
C ALA A 7 0.65 6.96 -25.90
N SER A 8 -0.06 5.82 -25.76
CA SER A 8 -0.11 5.07 -24.50
C SER A 8 1.24 4.49 -24.09
N LEU A 9 2.16 4.20 -25.00
CA LEU A 9 3.50 3.73 -24.65
C LEU A 9 4.38 4.87 -24.12
N TYR A 10 4.35 6.02 -24.78
CA TYR A 10 5.03 7.22 -24.28
C TYR A 10 4.49 7.66 -22.91
N THR A 11 3.17 7.52 -22.72
CA THR A 11 2.54 7.75 -21.41
C THR A 11 3.14 6.85 -20.32
N VAL A 12 3.35 5.57 -20.58
CA VAL A 12 3.99 4.68 -19.60
C VAL A 12 5.38 5.18 -19.23
N TYR A 13 6.24 5.52 -20.20
CA TYR A 13 7.57 6.05 -19.92
C TYR A 13 7.52 7.36 -19.12
N ALA A 14 6.63 8.28 -19.49
CA ALA A 14 6.48 9.55 -18.79
C ALA A 14 6.03 9.35 -17.33
N LEU A 15 5.08 8.46 -17.08
CA LEU A 15 4.59 8.17 -15.73
C LEU A 15 5.65 7.53 -14.83
N VAL A 16 6.46 6.62 -15.37
CA VAL A 16 7.58 6.03 -14.62
C VAL A 16 8.64 7.09 -14.33
N LEU A 17 8.96 7.95 -15.29
CA LEU A 17 9.87 9.07 -15.08
C LEU A 17 9.36 10.04 -14.00
N ILE A 18 8.08 10.42 -14.04
CA ILE A 18 7.45 11.26 -13.01
C ILE A 18 7.57 10.57 -11.64
N THR A 19 7.28 9.27 -11.56
CA THR A 19 7.39 8.51 -10.31
C THR A 19 8.83 8.50 -9.78
N ALA A 20 9.81 8.27 -10.66
CA ALA A 20 11.23 8.31 -10.29
C ALA A 20 11.67 9.71 -9.80
N LEU A 21 11.27 10.76 -10.49
CA LEU A 21 11.52 12.13 -10.06
C LEU A 21 10.87 12.45 -8.72
N THR A 22 9.62 12.01 -8.52
CA THR A 22 8.92 12.15 -7.23
C THR A 22 9.68 11.43 -6.10
N SER A 23 10.21 10.23 -6.36
CA SER A 23 11.04 9.51 -5.36
C SER A 23 12.34 10.25 -5.06
N VAL A 24 13.04 10.70 -6.09
CA VAL A 24 14.35 11.36 -5.92
C VAL A 24 14.20 12.69 -5.17
N PHE A 25 13.26 13.52 -5.57
CA PHE A 25 13.08 14.86 -5.01
C PHE A 25 12.19 14.87 -3.76
N GLY A 26 11.15 14.04 -3.71
CA GLY A 26 10.19 14.00 -2.60
C GLY A 26 10.60 13.07 -1.45
N LEU A 27 11.29 11.95 -1.75
CA LEU A 27 11.71 11.01 -0.72
C LEU A 27 13.22 11.09 -0.45
N TRP A 28 14.07 10.80 -1.45
CA TRP A 28 15.47 10.54 -1.16
C TRP A 28 16.26 11.78 -0.76
N ARG A 29 15.97 12.94 -1.34
CA ARG A 29 16.63 14.18 -0.95
C ARG A 29 16.13 14.69 0.39
N GLY A 30 14.80 14.65 0.64
CA GLY A 30 14.20 15.17 1.88
C GLY A 30 14.72 16.56 2.24
N THR A 31 14.49 17.03 3.47
CA THR A 31 15.03 18.30 3.96
C THR A 31 16.55 18.26 4.23
N ASP A 32 17.10 17.09 4.53
CA ASP A 32 18.50 16.86 4.98
C ASP A 32 19.22 15.77 4.21
N GLY A 33 18.66 15.34 3.07
CA GLY A 33 19.25 14.28 2.23
C GLY A 33 19.16 12.87 2.82
N GLN A 34 18.44 12.69 3.92
CA GLN A 34 18.30 11.42 4.63
C GLN A 34 16.92 10.76 4.42
N GLY A 35 16.02 11.37 3.65
CA GLY A 35 14.66 10.88 3.44
C GLY A 35 14.57 9.46 2.87
N TRP A 36 15.62 8.97 2.23
CA TRP A 36 15.70 7.57 1.76
C TRP A 36 15.52 6.55 2.91
N LYS A 37 15.79 6.91 4.17
CA LYS A 37 15.58 6.07 5.36
C LYS A 37 14.11 5.72 5.59
N GLU A 38 13.20 6.51 5.04
CA GLU A 38 11.75 6.29 5.12
C GLU A 38 11.23 5.21 4.15
N THR A 39 12.07 4.71 3.23
CA THR A 39 11.72 3.63 2.29
C THR A 39 11.27 2.37 3.04
N ILE A 40 12.01 1.98 4.09
CA ILE A 40 11.72 0.80 4.91
C ILE A 40 11.18 1.26 6.27
N ARG A 41 9.95 1.80 6.26
CA ARG A 41 9.23 2.26 7.45
C ARG A 41 7.84 1.63 7.53
N SER A 42 7.30 1.53 8.74
CA SER A 42 5.95 0.98 8.99
C SER A 42 5.79 -0.43 8.41
N ASP A 43 4.73 -0.71 7.64
CA ASP A 43 4.47 -2.03 7.02
C ASP A 43 5.66 -2.55 6.20
N ALA A 44 6.43 -1.65 5.58
CA ALA A 44 7.61 -2.04 4.80
C ALA A 44 8.67 -2.78 5.63
N ARG A 45 8.80 -2.48 6.94
CA ARG A 45 9.71 -3.22 7.82
C ARG A 45 9.38 -4.69 7.88
N GLY A 46 8.08 -5.03 7.98
CA GLY A 46 7.66 -6.41 8.02
C GLY A 46 7.88 -7.13 6.69
N TYR A 47 7.54 -6.51 5.57
CA TYR A 47 7.83 -7.09 4.25
C TYR A 47 9.34 -7.26 4.02
N TYR A 48 10.13 -6.29 4.41
CA TYR A 48 11.59 -6.32 4.24
C TYR A 48 12.30 -7.24 5.25
N GLY A 49 11.69 -7.47 6.41
CA GLY A 49 12.26 -8.23 7.52
C GLY A 49 12.72 -9.64 7.14
N TYR A 50 12.02 -10.31 6.22
CA TYR A 50 12.44 -11.61 5.71
C TYR A 50 13.81 -11.56 5.00
N LEU A 51 14.13 -10.48 4.30
CA LEU A 51 15.42 -10.32 3.61
C LEU A 51 16.56 -10.15 4.63
N GLN A 52 16.34 -9.35 5.67
CA GLN A 52 17.31 -9.22 6.74
C GLN A 52 17.47 -10.52 7.54
N ALA A 53 16.37 -11.22 7.82
CA ALA A 53 16.41 -12.51 8.50
C ALA A 53 17.22 -13.55 7.73
N LEU A 54 16.96 -13.68 6.42
CA LEU A 54 17.60 -14.69 5.59
C LEU A 54 19.05 -14.35 5.21
N PHE A 55 19.32 -13.10 4.82
CA PHE A 55 20.60 -12.74 4.19
C PHE A 55 21.57 -12.01 5.11
N ILE A 56 21.11 -11.44 6.22
CA ILE A 56 21.95 -10.70 7.16
C ILE A 56 22.14 -11.47 8.46
N ARG A 57 21.02 -11.87 9.12
CA ARG A 57 21.07 -12.52 10.43
C ARG A 57 21.25 -14.04 10.38
N GLY A 58 20.80 -14.68 9.28
CA GLY A 58 20.76 -16.14 9.18
C GLY A 58 19.76 -16.79 10.16
N ASP A 59 18.77 -16.03 10.61
CA ASP A 59 17.85 -16.42 11.67
C ASP A 59 16.41 -15.99 11.35
N LEU A 60 15.53 -16.96 11.16
CA LEU A 60 14.12 -16.76 10.81
C LEU A 60 13.17 -16.81 12.03
N GLY A 61 13.59 -17.31 13.15
CA GLY A 61 12.73 -17.55 14.33
C GLY A 61 12.87 -16.49 15.44
N ASN A 62 13.77 -15.52 15.27
CA ASN A 62 14.08 -14.47 16.24
C ASN A 62 13.97 -13.08 15.62
N GLU A 63 12.78 -12.73 15.16
CA GLU A 63 12.55 -11.37 14.70
C GLU A 63 12.80 -10.37 15.85
N PRO A 64 13.46 -9.21 15.59
CA PRO A 64 13.79 -8.25 16.62
C PRO A 64 12.56 -7.80 17.41
N PHE A 65 12.66 -7.83 18.73
CA PHE A 65 11.67 -7.30 19.65
C PHE A 65 11.30 -5.85 19.29
N ASN A 66 10.06 -5.45 19.53
CA ASN A 66 9.53 -4.10 19.43
C ASN A 66 9.14 -3.62 18.02
N SER A 67 8.81 -4.51 17.07
CA SER A 67 8.15 -4.05 15.86
C SER A 67 6.70 -4.53 15.78
N THR A 68 5.81 -3.67 15.28
CA THR A 68 4.36 -3.95 15.12
C THR A 68 4.07 -5.17 14.25
N TYR A 69 5.05 -5.61 13.46
CA TYR A 69 4.93 -6.77 12.60
C TYR A 69 5.36 -8.09 13.25
N VAL A 70 5.94 -8.05 14.46
CA VAL A 70 6.37 -9.26 15.18
C VAL A 70 5.26 -9.79 16.07
N LYS A 71 5.06 -11.08 16.03
CA LYS A 71 4.11 -11.81 16.88
C LYS A 71 4.81 -13.02 17.52
N TYR A 72 4.32 -13.42 18.69
CA TYR A 72 4.84 -14.61 19.38
C TYR A 72 4.13 -15.87 18.92
N SER A 73 4.90 -16.95 18.74
CA SER A 73 4.40 -18.30 18.57
C SER A 73 5.26 -19.26 19.38
N GLY A 74 4.76 -19.69 20.53
CA GLY A 74 5.57 -20.44 21.51
C GLY A 74 6.76 -19.62 21.98
N THR A 75 7.97 -20.17 21.80
CA THR A 75 9.24 -19.51 22.12
C THR A 75 9.83 -18.69 20.98
N SER A 76 9.24 -18.79 19.78
CA SER A 76 9.71 -18.09 18.57
C SER A 76 9.00 -16.79 18.35
N THR A 77 9.66 -15.85 17.69
CA THR A 77 9.07 -14.62 17.19
C THR A 77 8.82 -14.73 15.69
N LEU A 78 7.61 -14.40 15.27
CA LEU A 78 7.09 -14.60 13.93
C LEU A 78 6.82 -13.25 13.28
N ASN A 79 7.23 -13.09 12.02
CA ASN A 79 6.78 -11.98 11.18
C ASN A 79 5.32 -12.21 10.75
N LYS A 80 4.42 -11.26 11.06
CA LYS A 80 2.99 -11.40 10.75
C LYS A 80 2.67 -11.31 9.26
N TYR A 81 3.51 -10.65 8.47
CA TYR A 81 3.28 -10.46 7.05
C TYR A 81 3.67 -11.69 6.24
N TYR A 82 3.07 -11.81 5.07
CA TYR A 82 3.41 -12.83 4.09
C TYR A 82 4.64 -12.42 3.27
N CYS A 83 5.44 -13.39 2.83
CA CYS A 83 6.74 -13.15 2.22
C CYS A 83 6.71 -12.75 0.74
N GLY A 84 5.55 -12.72 0.07
CA GLY A 84 5.46 -12.46 -1.37
C GLY A 84 6.06 -11.12 -1.80
N THR A 85 5.87 -10.06 -0.99
CA THR A 85 6.50 -8.75 -1.25
C THR A 85 8.02 -8.86 -1.10
N SER A 86 8.51 -9.55 -0.09
CA SER A 86 9.95 -9.80 0.12
C SER A 86 10.58 -10.52 -1.07
N LEU A 87 9.87 -11.52 -1.61
CA LEU A 87 10.35 -12.26 -2.78
C LEU A 87 10.55 -11.34 -3.99
N LEU A 88 9.64 -10.38 -4.21
CA LEU A 88 9.77 -9.38 -5.27
C LEU A 88 10.83 -8.32 -4.98
N MET A 89 11.09 -8.02 -3.71
CA MET A 89 12.17 -7.11 -3.29
C MET A 89 13.55 -7.77 -3.34
N ALA A 90 13.65 -9.09 -3.21
CA ALA A 90 14.91 -9.81 -3.06
C ALA A 90 15.97 -9.50 -4.15
N PRO A 91 15.65 -9.41 -5.46
CA PRO A 91 16.64 -9.04 -6.47
C PRO A 91 17.23 -7.64 -6.24
N TRP A 92 16.39 -6.69 -5.83
CA TRP A 92 16.78 -5.30 -5.58
C TRP A 92 17.59 -5.18 -4.30
N PHE A 93 17.19 -5.92 -3.25
CA PHE A 93 17.98 -6.06 -2.05
C PHE A 93 19.39 -6.58 -2.38
N GLY A 94 19.48 -7.68 -3.14
CA GLY A 94 20.77 -8.25 -3.52
C GLY A 94 21.66 -7.29 -4.27
N ILE A 95 21.12 -6.52 -5.22
CA ILE A 95 21.85 -5.47 -5.95
C ILE A 95 22.33 -4.38 -4.97
N GLY A 96 21.43 -3.83 -4.15
CA GLY A 96 21.78 -2.79 -3.16
C GLY A 96 22.82 -3.28 -2.16
N HIS A 97 22.66 -4.50 -1.65
CA HIS A 97 23.57 -5.09 -0.69
C HIS A 97 24.96 -5.35 -1.27
N ALA A 98 25.03 -5.78 -2.53
CA ALA A 98 26.32 -5.92 -3.22
C ALA A 98 27.10 -4.58 -3.31
N PHE A 99 26.39 -3.46 -3.56
CA PHE A 99 27.01 -2.13 -3.50
C PHE A 99 27.42 -1.76 -2.06
N ALA A 100 26.55 -2.03 -1.08
CA ALA A 100 26.85 -1.76 0.32
C ALA A 100 28.09 -2.53 0.81
N LEU A 101 28.24 -3.80 0.42
CA LEU A 101 29.41 -4.62 0.79
C LEU A 101 30.72 -4.07 0.22
N ASN A 102 30.70 -3.44 -0.93
CA ASN A 102 31.89 -2.85 -1.58
C ASN A 102 32.23 -1.44 -1.08
N ASP A 103 31.35 -0.79 -0.31
CA ASP A 103 31.62 0.52 0.29
C ASP A 103 32.05 0.35 1.75
N PRO A 104 33.33 0.63 2.12
CA PRO A 104 33.81 0.48 3.51
C PRO A 104 33.04 1.33 4.54
N HIS A 105 32.44 2.43 4.11
CA HIS A 105 31.73 3.36 4.99
C HIS A 105 30.24 3.04 5.13
N SER A 106 29.73 2.09 4.35
CA SER A 106 28.32 1.70 4.38
C SER A 106 28.01 0.69 5.49
N PRO A 107 26.90 0.84 6.25
CA PRO A 107 26.41 -0.22 7.15
C PRO A 107 26.13 -1.50 6.37
N LYS A 108 26.40 -2.67 7.02
CA LYS A 108 26.20 -4.01 6.43
C LYS A 108 24.95 -4.69 7.00
N ASP A 109 24.09 -3.93 7.66
CA ASP A 109 22.85 -4.38 8.32
C ASP A 109 21.66 -4.60 7.36
N GLY A 110 21.87 -4.34 6.06
CA GLY A 110 20.84 -4.42 5.04
C GLY A 110 19.91 -3.20 5.00
N LEU A 111 20.24 -2.10 5.71
CA LEU A 111 19.45 -0.86 5.77
C LEU A 111 20.20 0.36 5.26
N SER A 112 21.31 0.18 4.55
CA SER A 112 22.06 1.29 4.00
C SER A 112 21.28 2.04 2.92
N ALA A 113 21.82 3.18 2.50
CA ALA A 113 21.26 3.96 1.39
C ALA A 113 21.18 3.15 0.09
N TYR A 114 22.10 2.21 -0.12
CA TYR A 114 22.15 1.39 -1.33
C TYR A 114 20.96 0.45 -1.41
N GLU A 115 20.67 -0.32 -0.33
CA GLU A 115 19.54 -1.24 -0.31
C GLU A 115 18.22 -0.49 -0.38
N GLN A 116 18.04 0.57 0.41
CA GLN A 116 16.78 1.28 0.46
C GLN A 116 16.47 1.99 -0.86
N LYS A 117 17.45 2.60 -1.51
CA LYS A 117 17.28 3.19 -2.85
C LYS A 117 17.05 2.12 -3.92
N ALA A 118 17.72 0.97 -3.83
CA ALA A 118 17.49 -0.13 -4.76
C ALA A 118 16.04 -0.66 -4.67
N ILE A 119 15.45 -0.76 -3.48
CA ILE A 119 14.02 -1.08 -3.31
C ILE A 119 13.14 -0.03 -4.01
N GLY A 120 13.47 1.25 -3.91
CA GLY A 120 12.78 2.32 -4.63
C GLY A 120 12.84 2.14 -6.16
N VAL A 121 14.03 1.85 -6.70
CA VAL A 121 14.19 1.52 -8.13
C VAL A 121 13.36 0.30 -8.52
N GLY A 122 13.35 -0.74 -7.67
CA GLY A 122 12.52 -1.92 -7.84
C GLY A 122 11.04 -1.58 -7.99
N ALA A 123 10.52 -0.70 -7.14
CA ALA A 123 9.13 -0.25 -7.22
C ALA A 123 8.82 0.46 -8.54
N TRP A 124 9.75 1.26 -9.09
CA TRP A 124 9.56 1.89 -10.42
C TRP A 124 9.51 0.84 -11.53
N VAL A 125 10.37 -0.17 -11.47
CA VAL A 125 10.37 -1.26 -12.45
C VAL A 125 9.07 -2.06 -12.34
N TYR A 126 8.59 -2.37 -11.15
CA TYR A 126 7.28 -3.05 -11.00
C TYR A 126 6.13 -2.17 -11.49
N LEU A 127 6.12 -0.87 -11.19
CA LEU A 127 5.13 0.03 -11.76
C LEU A 127 5.18 0.02 -13.29
N PHE A 128 6.37 0.09 -13.89
CA PHE A 128 6.58 0.03 -15.33
C PHE A 128 5.99 -1.27 -15.93
N LEU A 129 6.33 -2.42 -15.36
CA LEU A 129 5.82 -3.72 -15.80
C LEU A 129 4.30 -3.82 -15.65
N GLY A 130 3.73 -3.33 -14.54
CA GLY A 130 2.29 -3.29 -14.31
C GLY A 130 1.56 -2.41 -15.31
N LEU A 131 2.08 -1.22 -15.61
CA LEU A 131 1.50 -0.32 -16.61
C LEU A 131 1.61 -0.89 -18.03
N LEU A 132 2.72 -1.54 -18.36
CA LEU A 132 2.88 -2.25 -19.65
C LEU A 132 1.89 -3.41 -19.77
N ALA A 133 1.73 -4.21 -18.70
CA ALA A 133 0.77 -5.31 -18.68
C ALA A 133 -0.66 -4.81 -18.84
N LEU A 134 -1.04 -3.74 -18.13
CA LEU A 134 -2.36 -3.15 -18.23
C LEU A 134 -2.63 -2.54 -19.61
N ARG A 135 -1.64 -1.83 -20.17
CA ARG A 135 -1.68 -1.34 -21.55
C ARG A 135 -1.85 -2.50 -22.54
N ALA A 136 -1.09 -3.59 -22.40
CA ALA A 136 -1.17 -4.74 -23.27
C ALA A 136 -2.53 -5.46 -23.15
N LEU A 137 -3.07 -5.56 -21.94
CA LEU A 137 -4.42 -6.07 -21.66
C LEU A 137 -5.48 -5.25 -22.42
N PHE A 138 -5.49 -3.93 -22.22
CA PHE A 138 -6.49 -3.06 -22.86
C PHE A 138 -6.37 -3.03 -24.39
N ARG A 139 -5.16 -3.10 -24.93
CA ARG A 139 -4.95 -3.28 -26.38
C ARG A 139 -5.48 -4.61 -26.88
N ALA A 140 -5.26 -5.70 -26.13
CA ALA A 140 -5.80 -7.02 -26.49
C ALA A 140 -7.35 -7.05 -26.45
N MET A 141 -7.95 -6.18 -25.62
CA MET A 141 -9.41 -5.96 -25.58
C MET A 141 -9.91 -5.01 -26.69
N GLY A 142 -9.04 -4.50 -27.56
CA GLY A 142 -9.41 -3.61 -28.67
C GLY A 142 -9.64 -2.15 -28.26
N ILE A 143 -9.24 -1.74 -27.06
CA ILE A 143 -9.45 -0.37 -26.54
C ILE A 143 -8.58 0.64 -27.30
N ARG A 144 -9.19 1.80 -27.64
CA ARG A 144 -8.50 2.90 -28.32
C ARG A 144 -7.28 3.41 -27.54
N ASP A 145 -6.18 3.67 -28.23
CA ASP A 145 -4.90 4.06 -27.60
C ASP A 145 -5.01 5.34 -26.75
N ALA A 146 -5.81 6.33 -27.18
CA ALA A 146 -6.06 7.54 -26.39
C ALA A 146 -6.81 7.25 -25.08
N VAL A 147 -7.76 6.30 -25.08
CA VAL A 147 -8.46 5.88 -23.84
C VAL A 147 -7.48 5.21 -22.90
N ILE A 148 -6.62 4.33 -23.43
CA ILE A 148 -5.56 3.68 -22.64
C ILE A 148 -4.65 4.73 -22.01
N ALA A 149 -4.13 5.67 -22.81
CA ALA A 149 -3.23 6.71 -22.31
C ALA A 149 -3.85 7.52 -21.17
N TRP A 150 -5.06 8.04 -21.36
CA TRP A 150 -5.76 8.83 -20.34
C TRP A 150 -6.10 8.01 -19.07
N THR A 151 -6.46 6.74 -19.23
CA THR A 151 -6.72 5.86 -18.10
C THR A 151 -5.45 5.62 -17.27
N LEU A 152 -4.29 5.41 -17.93
CA LEU A 152 -3.02 5.22 -17.22
C LEU A 152 -2.57 6.50 -16.50
N VAL A 153 -2.73 7.69 -17.14
CA VAL A 153 -2.45 8.98 -16.49
C VAL A 153 -3.32 9.17 -15.26
N ALA A 154 -4.63 9.01 -15.42
CA ALA A 154 -5.58 9.17 -14.34
C ALA A 154 -5.31 8.16 -13.19
N LEU A 155 -4.99 6.93 -13.54
CA LEU A 155 -4.70 5.87 -12.57
C LEU A 155 -3.48 6.18 -11.72
N VAL A 156 -2.37 6.63 -12.31
CA VAL A 156 -1.14 6.92 -11.55
C VAL A 156 -1.24 8.23 -10.80
N LEU A 157 -1.72 9.30 -11.45
CA LEU A 157 -1.70 10.65 -10.87
C LEU A 157 -2.99 11.01 -10.11
N GLY A 158 -4.12 10.39 -10.43
CA GLY A 158 -5.42 10.66 -9.82
C GLY A 158 -5.82 9.67 -8.72
N THR A 159 -4.91 8.79 -8.31
CA THR A 159 -5.09 7.82 -7.21
C THR A 159 -3.86 7.77 -6.31
N PRO A 160 -3.93 7.12 -5.14
CA PRO A 160 -2.76 6.97 -4.28
C PRO A 160 -1.64 6.07 -4.86
N LEU A 161 -1.76 5.55 -6.08
CA LEU A 161 -0.73 4.68 -6.68
C LEU A 161 0.63 5.38 -6.77
N LEU A 162 0.67 6.69 -7.10
CA LEU A 162 1.92 7.47 -7.11
C LEU A 162 2.59 7.48 -5.73
N GLN A 163 1.83 7.69 -4.66
CA GLN A 163 2.32 7.67 -3.28
C GLN A 163 3.05 6.37 -2.96
N TYR A 164 2.39 5.23 -3.26
CA TYR A 164 2.93 3.91 -2.91
C TYR A 164 3.97 3.37 -3.89
N ALA A 165 4.13 3.98 -5.05
CA ALA A 165 5.21 3.67 -5.97
C ALA A 165 6.45 4.56 -5.77
N ALA A 166 6.26 5.83 -5.34
CA ALA A 166 7.33 6.82 -5.26
C ALA A 166 7.83 7.05 -3.83
N ILE A 167 6.93 7.24 -2.87
CA ILE A 167 7.26 7.71 -1.51
C ILE A 167 7.24 6.57 -0.49
N GLN A 168 6.37 5.58 -0.66
CA GLN A 168 6.31 4.38 0.18
C GLN A 168 6.55 3.11 -0.63
N PRO A 169 7.68 3.02 -1.38
CA PRO A 169 7.95 1.94 -2.33
C PRO A 169 8.20 0.57 -1.66
N GLY A 170 8.46 0.54 -0.35
CA GLY A 170 8.60 -0.68 0.43
C GLY A 170 7.28 -1.36 0.79
N TRP A 171 6.13 -0.77 0.45
CA TRP A 171 4.81 -1.33 0.74
C TRP A 171 4.34 -2.27 -0.37
N SER A 172 3.47 -3.23 -0.05
CA SER A 172 3.04 -4.29 -0.98
C SER A 172 2.26 -3.81 -2.21
N HIS A 173 1.70 -2.61 -2.19
CA HIS A 173 0.68 -2.16 -3.16
C HIS A 173 1.15 -2.09 -4.60
N VAL A 174 2.32 -1.51 -4.90
CA VAL A 174 2.85 -1.43 -6.27
C VAL A 174 3.19 -2.82 -6.82
N TYR A 175 3.67 -3.71 -5.97
CA TYR A 175 3.99 -5.10 -6.33
C TYR A 175 2.72 -5.88 -6.66
N THR A 176 1.68 -5.76 -5.81
CA THR A 176 0.39 -6.40 -6.07
C THR A 176 -0.28 -5.84 -7.31
N PHE A 177 -0.33 -4.51 -7.47
CA PHE A 177 -0.85 -3.86 -8.69
C PHE A 177 -0.24 -4.47 -9.95
N SER A 178 1.09 -4.58 -10.00
CA SER A 178 1.82 -5.12 -11.15
C SER A 178 1.52 -6.59 -11.40
N THR A 179 1.51 -7.39 -10.33
CA THR A 179 1.26 -8.83 -10.41
C THR A 179 -0.18 -9.11 -10.87
N VAL A 180 -1.16 -8.33 -10.36
CA VAL A 180 -2.56 -8.45 -10.79
C VAL A 180 -2.74 -8.02 -12.24
N ALA A 181 -2.12 -6.92 -12.68
CA ALA A 181 -2.17 -6.51 -14.08
C ALA A 181 -1.59 -7.58 -15.02
N ALA A 182 -0.46 -8.18 -14.64
CA ALA A 182 0.16 -9.26 -15.40
C ALA A 182 -0.70 -10.54 -15.40
N PHE A 183 -1.33 -10.88 -14.27
CA PHE A 183 -2.25 -12.01 -14.15
C PHE A 183 -3.45 -11.86 -15.10
N LEU A 184 -4.12 -10.71 -15.08
CA LEU A 184 -5.27 -10.44 -15.95
C LEU A 184 -4.87 -10.47 -17.43
N LEU A 185 -3.69 -9.95 -17.77
CA LEU A 185 -3.13 -10.07 -19.12
C LEU A 185 -2.89 -11.52 -19.52
N ALA A 186 -2.32 -12.35 -18.63
CA ALA A 186 -2.04 -13.75 -18.89
C ALA A 186 -3.35 -14.54 -19.15
N ILE A 187 -4.39 -14.29 -18.35
CA ILE A 187 -5.73 -14.86 -18.57
C ILE A 187 -6.31 -14.42 -19.92
N GLN A 188 -6.24 -13.14 -20.23
CA GLN A 188 -6.72 -12.60 -21.52
C GLN A 188 -5.98 -13.26 -22.71
N ARG A 189 -4.66 -13.38 -22.62
CA ARG A 189 -3.85 -14.00 -23.68
C ARG A 189 -4.14 -15.51 -23.82
N PHE A 190 -4.35 -16.19 -22.70
CA PHE A 190 -4.75 -17.60 -22.73
C PHE A 190 -6.14 -17.77 -23.34
N SER A 191 -7.09 -16.91 -23.00
CA SER A 191 -8.47 -17.00 -23.53
C SER A 191 -8.56 -16.74 -25.04
N ILE A 192 -7.60 -16.03 -25.64
CA ILE A 192 -7.55 -15.80 -27.09
C ILE A 192 -6.79 -16.93 -27.81
N GLY A 193 -5.58 -17.22 -27.34
CA GLY A 193 -4.63 -18.05 -28.09
C GLY A 193 -4.41 -19.45 -27.54
N THR A 194 -5.01 -19.79 -26.40
CA THR A 194 -4.94 -21.08 -25.70
C THR A 194 -3.52 -21.65 -25.47
N SER A 195 -2.49 -20.79 -25.56
CA SER A 195 -1.09 -21.21 -25.41
C SER A 195 -0.77 -21.58 -23.96
N PRO A 196 -0.19 -22.77 -23.69
CA PRO A 196 0.12 -23.27 -22.34
C PRO A 196 0.94 -22.31 -21.49
N ARG A 197 1.86 -21.56 -22.10
CA ARG A 197 2.71 -20.59 -21.37
C ARG A 197 1.89 -19.56 -20.58
N TRP A 198 0.73 -19.13 -21.12
CA TRP A 198 -0.06 -18.11 -20.49
C TRP A 198 -0.85 -18.62 -19.29
N ILE A 199 -1.37 -19.86 -19.33
CA ILE A 199 -2.06 -20.42 -18.17
C ILE A 199 -1.06 -20.77 -17.06
N ILE A 200 0.15 -21.24 -17.42
CA ILE A 200 1.23 -21.49 -16.45
C ILE A 200 1.66 -20.17 -15.79
N ALA A 201 1.86 -19.10 -16.60
CA ALA A 201 2.17 -17.77 -16.06
C ALA A 201 1.05 -17.26 -15.15
N ALA A 202 -0.22 -17.45 -15.53
CA ALA A 202 -1.36 -17.08 -14.69
C ALA A 202 -1.35 -17.84 -13.36
N GLY A 203 -1.02 -19.13 -13.35
CA GLY A 203 -0.88 -19.93 -12.13
C GLY A 203 0.21 -19.39 -11.20
N ALA A 204 1.40 -19.13 -11.76
CA ALA A 204 2.52 -18.56 -10.99
C ALA A 204 2.16 -17.17 -10.40
N LEU A 205 1.58 -16.30 -11.23
CA LEU A 205 1.18 -14.96 -10.82
C LEU A 205 0.06 -14.99 -9.77
N PHE A 206 -0.90 -15.90 -9.89
CA PHE A 206 -1.97 -16.05 -8.90
C PHE A 206 -1.44 -16.56 -7.56
N GLY A 207 -0.54 -17.56 -7.58
CA GLY A 207 0.15 -17.98 -6.37
C GLY A 207 0.91 -16.83 -5.70
N LEU A 208 1.58 -15.99 -6.48
CA LEU A 208 2.31 -14.82 -5.98
C LEU A 208 1.37 -13.73 -5.44
N ILE A 209 0.22 -13.47 -6.09
CA ILE A 209 -0.80 -12.54 -5.61
C ILE A 209 -1.27 -12.93 -4.21
N VAL A 210 -1.58 -14.21 -4.00
CA VAL A 210 -2.01 -14.75 -2.70
C VAL A 210 -0.86 -14.71 -1.70
N LEU A 211 0.36 -14.99 -2.13
CA LEU A 211 1.57 -14.93 -1.31
C LEU A 211 1.93 -13.50 -0.87
N ILE A 212 1.61 -12.47 -1.67
CA ILE A 212 1.77 -11.07 -1.25
C ILE A 212 0.75 -10.72 -0.17
N ARG A 213 -0.53 -11.01 -0.42
CA ARG A 213 -1.64 -10.74 0.53
C ARG A 213 -2.76 -11.76 0.28
N PRO A 214 -3.08 -12.66 1.23
CA PRO A 214 -4.08 -13.72 1.02
C PRO A 214 -5.47 -13.23 0.59
N ILE A 215 -5.88 -12.05 1.06
CA ILE A 215 -7.17 -11.44 0.68
C ILE A 215 -7.26 -11.18 -0.84
N ASN A 216 -6.14 -11.02 -1.52
CA ASN A 216 -6.10 -10.77 -2.96
C ASN A 216 -6.47 -12.00 -3.79
N VAL A 217 -6.73 -13.18 -3.16
CA VAL A 217 -7.38 -14.33 -3.81
C VAL A 217 -8.66 -13.90 -4.54
N LEU A 218 -9.33 -12.87 -4.04
CA LEU A 218 -10.55 -12.31 -4.63
C LEU A 218 -10.36 -11.80 -6.08
N VAL A 219 -9.12 -11.57 -6.53
CA VAL A 219 -8.83 -11.18 -7.92
C VAL A 219 -9.30 -12.23 -8.92
N VAL A 220 -9.42 -13.50 -8.52
CA VAL A 220 -9.98 -14.56 -9.38
C VAL A 220 -11.40 -14.25 -9.84
N LEU A 221 -12.18 -13.53 -9.03
CA LEU A 221 -13.55 -13.10 -9.37
C LEU A 221 -13.59 -12.10 -10.54
N ALA A 222 -12.46 -11.44 -10.84
CA ALA A 222 -12.35 -10.53 -11.98
C ALA A 222 -12.02 -11.24 -13.30
N VAL A 223 -11.72 -12.54 -13.29
CA VAL A 223 -11.38 -13.34 -14.49
C VAL A 223 -12.42 -13.20 -15.61
N PRO A 224 -13.75 -13.23 -15.36
CA PRO A 224 -14.74 -13.07 -16.42
C PRO A 224 -14.69 -11.71 -17.13
N LEU A 225 -14.14 -10.66 -16.48
CA LEU A 225 -14.00 -9.33 -17.10
C LEU A 225 -13.07 -9.35 -18.30
N VAL A 226 -12.08 -10.23 -18.29
CA VAL A 226 -10.99 -10.28 -19.29
C VAL A 226 -11.03 -11.52 -20.16
N ALA A 227 -11.89 -12.49 -19.89
CA ALA A 227 -12.06 -13.69 -20.71
C ALA A 227 -12.65 -13.31 -22.09
N ALA A 228 -11.85 -13.41 -23.16
CA ALA A 228 -12.22 -12.93 -24.49
C ALA A 228 -13.47 -13.63 -25.05
N ASN A 229 -13.58 -14.94 -24.87
CA ASN A 229 -14.69 -15.76 -25.37
C ASN A 229 -15.69 -16.16 -24.26
N GLY A 230 -15.66 -15.42 -23.14
CA GLY A 230 -16.48 -15.69 -21.96
C GLY A 230 -15.94 -16.77 -21.04
N LEU A 231 -16.49 -16.81 -19.81
CA LEU A 231 -16.01 -17.70 -18.75
C LEU A 231 -16.18 -19.17 -19.09
N ALA A 232 -17.32 -19.57 -19.68
CA ALA A 232 -17.59 -20.98 -20.01
C ALA A 232 -16.56 -21.54 -21.01
N ALA A 233 -16.22 -20.77 -22.06
CA ALA A 233 -15.21 -21.16 -23.03
C ALA A 233 -13.82 -21.24 -22.41
N LEU A 234 -13.47 -20.28 -21.54
CA LEU A 234 -12.22 -20.29 -20.80
C LEU A 234 -12.10 -21.55 -19.92
N LEU A 235 -13.10 -21.85 -19.10
CA LEU A 235 -13.11 -23.04 -18.24
C LEU A 235 -13.05 -24.32 -19.04
N SER A 236 -13.84 -24.45 -20.13
CA SER A 236 -13.78 -25.62 -21.04
C SER A 236 -12.37 -25.83 -21.58
N THR A 237 -11.68 -24.75 -21.99
CA THR A 237 -10.29 -24.82 -22.48
C THR A 237 -9.34 -25.24 -21.37
N MET A 238 -9.49 -24.67 -20.17
CA MET A 238 -8.67 -25.01 -19.00
C MET A 238 -8.79 -26.50 -18.64
N PHE A 239 -10.02 -27.04 -18.57
CA PHE A 239 -10.23 -28.46 -18.24
C PHE A 239 -9.72 -29.47 -19.28
N ARG A 240 -9.59 -29.03 -20.54
CA ARG A 240 -9.07 -29.86 -21.62
C ARG A 240 -7.54 -29.87 -21.71
N GLN A 241 -6.85 -28.91 -21.11
CA GLN A 241 -5.40 -28.80 -21.24
C GLN A 241 -4.66 -29.28 -19.98
N ARG A 242 -3.71 -30.22 -20.17
CA ARG A 242 -2.81 -30.67 -19.10
C ARG A 242 -1.98 -29.55 -18.49
N ALA A 243 -1.70 -28.50 -19.27
CA ALA A 243 -1.02 -27.31 -18.80
C ALA A 243 -1.73 -26.60 -17.64
N THR A 244 -3.07 -26.74 -17.51
CA THR A 244 -3.83 -26.21 -16.39
C THR A 244 -3.49 -26.90 -15.07
N LEU A 245 -3.32 -28.22 -15.09
CA LEU A 245 -2.86 -28.96 -13.92
C LEU A 245 -1.44 -28.51 -13.52
N PHE A 246 -0.56 -28.36 -14.51
CA PHE A 246 0.79 -27.85 -14.25
C PHE A 246 0.75 -26.41 -13.70
N ALA A 247 -0.12 -25.54 -14.22
CA ALA A 247 -0.35 -24.20 -13.69
C ALA A 247 -0.83 -24.20 -12.24
N ALA A 248 -1.72 -25.14 -11.88
CA ALA A 248 -2.17 -25.31 -10.49
C ALA A 248 -1.04 -25.78 -9.58
N LEU A 249 -0.18 -26.70 -10.04
CA LEU A 249 1.00 -27.13 -9.28
C LEU A 249 2.00 -25.98 -9.07
N VAL A 250 2.24 -25.18 -10.10
CA VAL A 250 3.10 -23.99 -10.01
C VAL A 250 2.50 -22.95 -9.03
N CYS A 251 1.20 -22.71 -9.12
CA CYS A 251 0.50 -21.82 -8.19
C CYS A 251 0.68 -22.31 -6.74
N PHE A 252 0.45 -23.58 -6.49
CA PHE A 252 0.63 -24.19 -5.18
C PHE A 252 2.09 -24.11 -4.70
N ALA A 253 3.06 -24.41 -5.58
CA ALA A 253 4.49 -24.33 -5.23
C ALA A 253 4.92 -22.91 -4.83
N VAL A 254 4.43 -21.88 -5.54
CA VAL A 254 4.70 -20.48 -5.17
C VAL A 254 4.08 -20.15 -3.82
N PHE A 255 2.83 -20.53 -3.58
CA PHE A 255 2.15 -20.28 -2.31
C PHE A 255 2.80 -21.06 -1.16
N ALA A 256 3.28 -22.27 -1.39
CA ALA A 256 3.90 -23.15 -0.40
C ALA A 256 5.17 -22.57 0.25
N VAL A 257 5.77 -21.54 -0.36
CA VAL A 257 6.91 -20.82 0.24
C VAL A 257 6.57 -20.29 1.64
N GLN A 258 5.34 -19.77 1.85
CA GLN A 258 4.95 -19.25 3.16
C GLN A 258 4.83 -20.34 4.23
N PRO A 259 4.11 -21.45 4.03
CA PRO A 259 4.13 -22.57 4.97
C PRO A 259 5.54 -23.10 5.30
N VAL A 260 6.43 -23.16 4.31
CA VAL A 260 7.83 -23.59 4.54
C VAL A 260 8.56 -22.60 5.45
N LEU A 261 8.37 -21.31 5.24
CA LEU A 261 8.95 -20.29 6.13
C LEU A 261 8.36 -20.35 7.54
N TRP A 262 7.07 -20.57 7.71
CA TRP A 262 6.46 -20.76 9.02
C TRP A 262 7.03 -22.00 9.73
N TYR A 263 7.17 -23.11 8.99
CA TYR A 263 7.78 -24.31 9.55
C TYR A 263 9.23 -24.06 10.00
N ALA A 264 10.01 -23.34 9.20
CA ALA A 264 11.38 -22.96 9.58
C ALA A 264 11.43 -22.01 10.80
N GLN A 265 10.41 -21.18 11.00
CA GLN A 265 10.32 -20.24 12.12
C GLN A 265 9.80 -20.90 13.42
N THR A 266 8.84 -21.79 13.31
CA THR A 266 8.03 -22.23 14.48
C THR A 266 7.89 -23.74 14.60
N GLY A 267 8.31 -24.51 13.60
CA GLY A 267 8.05 -25.95 13.53
C GLY A 267 6.62 -26.31 13.04
N ASN A 268 5.76 -25.33 12.72
CA ASN A 268 4.40 -25.54 12.25
C ASN A 268 4.24 -25.05 10.81
N PHE A 269 3.55 -25.80 9.95
CA PHE A 269 3.26 -25.40 8.56
C PHE A 269 2.16 -24.32 8.43
N TYR A 270 1.43 -24.06 9.50
CA TYR A 270 0.40 -23.02 9.54
C TYR A 270 0.52 -22.19 10.79
N GLU A 271 0.62 -20.87 10.60
CA GLU A 271 0.60 -19.88 11.67
C GLU A 271 -0.31 -18.71 11.29
N TYR A 272 -1.18 -18.30 12.22
CA TYR A 272 -1.97 -17.10 12.04
C TYR A 272 -1.19 -15.88 12.52
N GLY A 273 -0.47 -15.23 11.60
CA GLY A 273 0.40 -14.08 11.93
C GLY A 273 -0.34 -12.85 12.47
N TYR A 274 -1.64 -12.70 12.18
CA TYR A 274 -2.45 -11.56 12.59
C TYR A 274 -3.18 -11.78 13.93
N LYS A 275 -2.52 -12.36 14.92
CA LYS A 275 -3.11 -12.61 16.26
C LYS A 275 -3.68 -11.30 16.84
N GLY A 276 -4.95 -11.34 17.24
CA GLY A 276 -5.70 -10.17 17.73
C GLY A 276 -6.25 -9.24 16.65
N GLU A 277 -5.96 -9.48 15.37
CA GLU A 277 -6.49 -8.76 14.23
C GLU A 277 -7.42 -9.68 13.43
N GLY A 278 -8.55 -9.19 12.90
CA GLY A 278 -9.49 -10.06 12.21
C GLY A 278 -10.58 -9.32 11.45
N PHE A 279 -11.58 -10.06 10.97
CA PHE A 279 -12.68 -9.51 10.22
C PHE A 279 -13.97 -9.48 11.06
N HIS A 280 -14.63 -8.35 11.09
CA HIS A 280 -15.93 -8.14 11.70
C HIS A 280 -17.04 -8.33 10.64
N TRP A 281 -17.26 -9.58 10.20
CA TRP A 281 -18.16 -9.91 9.10
C TRP A 281 -19.62 -9.44 9.31
N THR A 282 -20.08 -9.38 10.53
CA THR A 282 -21.45 -8.95 10.87
C THR A 282 -21.58 -7.44 11.01
N ARG A 283 -20.47 -6.69 11.03
CA ARG A 283 -20.46 -5.23 11.24
C ARG A 283 -19.47 -4.54 10.29
N PRO A 284 -19.66 -4.68 8.95
CA PRO A 284 -18.78 -4.04 7.98
C PRO A 284 -19.01 -2.52 7.99
N GLU A 285 -17.93 -1.74 7.90
CA GLU A 285 -17.95 -0.28 7.86
C GLU A 285 -18.06 0.25 6.42
N LEU A 286 -19.05 -0.23 5.66
CA LEU A 286 -19.24 0.03 4.22
C LEU A 286 -19.21 1.51 3.85
N LEU A 287 -20.05 2.32 4.54
CA LEU A 287 -20.15 3.76 4.24
C LEU A 287 -18.85 4.49 4.59
N LYS A 288 -18.19 4.12 5.69
CA LYS A 288 -16.93 4.74 6.09
C LYS A 288 -15.81 4.44 5.08
N VAL A 289 -15.74 3.21 4.57
CA VAL A 289 -14.76 2.82 3.55
C VAL A 289 -15.01 3.53 2.21
N LEU A 290 -16.28 3.79 1.85
CA LEU A 290 -16.60 4.43 0.57
C LEU A 290 -16.51 5.95 0.63
N ILE A 291 -17.06 6.60 1.68
CA ILE A 291 -17.22 8.06 1.74
C ILE A 291 -16.77 8.69 3.07
N GLY A 292 -16.18 7.90 3.98
CA GLY A 292 -15.73 8.40 5.28
C GLY A 292 -14.58 9.42 5.15
N PHE A 293 -14.57 10.41 6.03
CA PHE A 293 -13.54 11.47 6.03
C PHE A 293 -12.15 10.92 6.36
N ARG A 294 -12.07 9.85 7.14
CA ARG A 294 -10.76 9.28 7.53
C ARG A 294 -9.99 8.73 6.33
N ARG A 295 -10.64 7.97 5.42
CA ARG A 295 -10.03 7.41 4.18
C ARG A 295 -11.04 6.86 3.18
N GLY A 296 -12.23 7.44 3.11
CA GLY A 296 -13.25 6.99 2.18
C GLY A 296 -12.77 7.04 0.73
N LEU A 297 -12.98 5.94 0.01
CA LEU A 297 -12.49 5.76 -1.35
C LEU A 297 -12.88 6.91 -2.28
N PHE A 298 -14.14 7.29 -2.32
CA PHE A 298 -14.64 8.29 -3.25
C PHE A 298 -14.33 9.72 -2.80
N LEU A 299 -14.17 9.95 -1.50
CA LEU A 299 -13.80 11.26 -0.99
C LEU A 299 -12.34 11.60 -1.26
N TRP A 300 -11.45 10.62 -1.04
CA TRP A 300 -10.01 10.79 -1.20
C TRP A 300 -9.51 10.47 -2.61
N THR A 301 -10.27 9.70 -3.36
CA THR A 301 -9.93 9.28 -4.72
C THR A 301 -11.18 9.38 -5.60
N PRO A 302 -11.68 10.59 -5.90
CA PRO A 302 -12.92 10.77 -6.68
C PRO A 302 -12.86 10.12 -8.06
N LEU A 303 -11.67 9.91 -8.60
CA LEU A 303 -11.47 9.18 -9.86
C LEU A 303 -12.20 7.83 -9.86
N MET A 304 -12.28 7.16 -8.70
CA MET A 304 -12.90 5.83 -8.58
C MET A 304 -14.42 5.84 -8.77
N LEU A 305 -15.04 7.02 -8.79
CA LEU A 305 -16.43 7.16 -9.23
C LEU A 305 -16.61 6.73 -10.70
N LEU A 306 -15.63 6.98 -11.57
CA LEU A 306 -15.73 6.64 -13.00
C LEU A 306 -15.86 5.13 -13.22
N PRO A 307 -14.96 4.25 -12.71
CA PRO A 307 -15.12 2.82 -12.86
C PRO A 307 -16.37 2.27 -12.14
N ALA A 308 -16.81 2.86 -11.02
CA ALA A 308 -18.05 2.47 -10.36
C ALA A 308 -19.27 2.81 -11.23
N LEU A 309 -19.34 4.02 -11.77
CA LEU A 309 -20.41 4.46 -12.69
C LEU A 309 -20.37 3.73 -14.04
N ALA A 310 -19.21 3.25 -14.47
CA ALA A 310 -19.10 2.46 -15.69
C ALA A 310 -19.88 1.14 -15.60
N VAL A 311 -20.01 0.54 -14.40
CA VAL A 311 -20.69 -0.75 -14.22
C VAL A 311 -22.12 -0.76 -14.77
N PRO A 312 -23.05 0.14 -14.34
CA PRO A 312 -24.39 0.16 -14.91
C PRO A 312 -24.40 0.60 -16.39
N LEU A 313 -23.42 1.39 -16.83
CA LEU A 313 -23.39 1.91 -18.20
C LEU A 313 -22.97 0.85 -19.22
N ILE A 314 -22.16 -0.13 -18.85
CA ILE A 314 -21.81 -1.26 -19.73
C ILE A 314 -22.86 -2.38 -19.72
N TRP A 315 -23.90 -2.30 -18.90
CA TRP A 315 -24.96 -3.32 -18.80
C TRP A 315 -25.63 -3.64 -20.14
N ARG A 316 -25.82 -2.60 -20.99
CA ARG A 316 -26.45 -2.77 -22.30
C ARG A 316 -25.52 -3.37 -23.36
N THR A 317 -24.21 -3.26 -23.16
CA THR A 317 -23.21 -3.78 -24.11
C THR A 317 -22.69 -5.15 -23.73
N ASP A 318 -22.50 -5.41 -22.42
CA ASP A 318 -22.01 -6.71 -21.91
C ASP A 318 -22.52 -6.94 -20.49
N ARG A 319 -23.66 -7.62 -20.39
CA ARG A 319 -24.32 -7.93 -19.10
C ARG A 319 -23.42 -8.80 -18.18
N VAL A 320 -22.69 -9.74 -18.75
CA VAL A 320 -21.84 -10.64 -17.95
C VAL A 320 -20.71 -9.84 -17.29
N LYS A 321 -20.04 -8.98 -18.05
CA LYS A 321 -19.00 -8.12 -17.47
C LYS A 321 -19.58 -7.10 -16.49
N ALA A 322 -20.77 -6.54 -16.74
CA ALA A 322 -21.44 -5.64 -15.80
C ALA A 322 -21.75 -6.33 -14.46
N ILE A 323 -22.35 -7.54 -14.48
CA ILE A 323 -22.64 -8.34 -13.28
C ILE A 323 -21.34 -8.69 -12.56
N THR A 324 -20.34 -9.18 -13.30
CA THR A 324 -19.04 -9.53 -12.72
C THR A 324 -18.39 -8.32 -12.03
N ALA A 325 -18.41 -7.16 -12.67
CA ALA A 325 -17.85 -5.93 -12.10
C ALA A 325 -18.62 -5.50 -10.84
N ALA A 326 -19.97 -5.56 -10.88
CA ALA A 326 -20.81 -5.23 -9.72
C ALA A 326 -20.50 -6.17 -8.54
N LEU A 327 -20.49 -7.47 -8.77
CA LEU A 327 -20.18 -8.46 -7.74
C LEU A 327 -18.77 -8.27 -7.20
N TYR A 328 -17.80 -8.02 -8.07
CA TYR A 328 -16.41 -7.77 -7.68
C TYR A 328 -16.31 -6.53 -6.78
N TRP A 329 -16.92 -5.40 -7.18
CA TRP A 329 -17.00 -4.18 -6.35
C TRP A 329 -17.63 -4.45 -4.98
N CYS A 330 -18.79 -5.12 -4.96
CA CYS A 330 -19.50 -5.42 -3.72
C CYS A 330 -18.66 -6.31 -2.79
N ILE A 331 -18.09 -7.39 -3.32
CA ILE A 331 -17.33 -8.36 -2.51
C ILE A 331 -16.06 -7.74 -1.96
N ILE A 332 -15.24 -7.07 -2.80
CA ILE A 332 -14.00 -6.46 -2.29
C ILE A 332 -14.28 -5.35 -1.27
N THR A 333 -15.32 -4.53 -1.51
CA THR A 333 -15.72 -3.47 -0.57
C THR A 333 -16.23 -4.06 0.75
N TYR A 334 -17.05 -5.11 0.70
CA TYR A 334 -17.51 -5.82 1.89
C TYR A 334 -16.33 -6.38 2.70
N VAL A 335 -15.40 -7.06 2.04
CA VAL A 335 -14.26 -7.67 2.72
C VAL A 335 -13.32 -6.61 3.29
N ILE A 336 -13.00 -5.55 2.53
CA ILE A 336 -12.18 -4.43 2.99
C ILE A 336 -12.83 -3.75 4.21
N SER A 337 -14.14 -3.49 4.16
CA SER A 337 -14.88 -2.83 5.23
C SER A 337 -15.08 -3.67 6.49
N SER A 338 -14.90 -4.98 6.36
CA SER A 338 -15.02 -5.93 7.50
C SER A 338 -13.72 -6.03 8.31
N TRP A 339 -12.60 -5.51 7.84
CA TRP A 339 -11.34 -5.55 8.59
C TRP A 339 -11.44 -4.74 9.88
N TRP A 340 -10.88 -5.24 11.00
CA TRP A 340 -11.01 -4.66 12.34
C TRP A 340 -10.58 -3.19 12.42
N ILE A 341 -9.58 -2.78 11.64
CA ILE A 341 -9.23 -1.38 11.36
C ILE A 341 -9.60 -1.08 9.90
N TRP A 342 -10.87 -0.75 9.63
CA TRP A 342 -11.40 -0.52 8.29
C TRP A 342 -10.61 0.52 7.47
N TYR A 343 -9.90 1.43 8.14
CA TYR A 343 -9.05 2.46 7.51
C TYR A 343 -7.60 2.02 7.32
N TYR A 344 -7.21 0.82 7.75
CA TYR A 344 -5.90 0.19 7.55
C TYR A 344 -4.70 0.98 8.10
N GLY A 345 -4.84 1.61 9.29
CA GLY A 345 -3.75 2.31 9.98
C GLY A 345 -3.28 3.59 9.27
N SER A 346 -2.08 4.10 9.54
CA SER A 346 -1.53 5.33 8.94
C SER A 346 -1.25 5.19 7.43
N GLY A 347 -1.38 6.27 6.64
CA GLY A 347 -1.11 6.31 5.20
C GLY A 347 -2.00 7.33 4.46
N PHE A 348 -1.87 7.41 3.16
CA PHE A 348 -2.64 8.30 2.29
C PHE A 348 -3.78 7.56 1.60
N ALA A 349 -4.98 8.10 1.63
CA ALA A 349 -6.19 7.62 0.96
C ALA A 349 -6.51 6.13 1.21
N SER A 350 -7.42 5.52 0.45
CA SER A 350 -7.84 4.11 0.61
C SER A 350 -6.89 3.15 -0.13
N ARG A 351 -5.69 2.98 0.41
CA ARG A 351 -4.57 2.26 -0.21
C ARG A 351 -4.86 0.81 -0.64
N VAL A 352 -5.71 0.12 0.11
CA VAL A 352 -6.00 -1.31 -0.14
C VAL A 352 -6.71 -1.57 -1.46
N TYR A 353 -7.39 -0.57 -2.03
CA TYR A 353 -7.99 -0.68 -3.35
C TYR A 353 -6.97 -0.67 -4.48
N ILE A 354 -5.73 -0.22 -4.26
CA ILE A 354 -4.66 -0.21 -5.27
C ILE A 354 -4.43 -1.61 -5.84
N ASP A 355 -4.49 -2.62 -4.99
CA ASP A 355 -4.32 -4.02 -5.34
C ASP A 355 -5.35 -4.47 -6.40
N HIS A 356 -6.53 -3.86 -6.40
CA HIS A 356 -7.67 -4.19 -7.25
C HIS A 356 -7.85 -3.25 -8.47
N TYR A 357 -7.11 -2.13 -8.54
CA TYR A 357 -7.23 -1.16 -9.64
C TYR A 357 -7.14 -1.77 -11.04
N PRO A 358 -6.23 -2.74 -11.33
CA PRO A 358 -6.19 -3.33 -12.67
C PRO A 358 -7.52 -3.93 -13.11
N ALA A 359 -8.25 -4.60 -12.21
CA ALA A 359 -9.56 -5.18 -12.50
C ALA A 359 -10.67 -4.11 -12.54
N LEU A 360 -10.64 -3.15 -11.62
CA LEU A 360 -11.63 -2.08 -11.51
C LEU A 360 -11.62 -1.14 -12.71
N MET A 361 -10.48 -0.97 -13.39
CA MET A 361 -10.38 -0.14 -14.60
C MET A 361 -10.97 -0.81 -15.85
N VAL A 362 -11.23 -2.13 -15.86
CA VAL A 362 -11.77 -2.83 -17.04
C VAL A 362 -13.13 -2.28 -17.47
N PRO A 363 -14.17 -2.18 -16.59
CA PRO A 363 -15.44 -1.59 -16.99
C PRO A 363 -15.30 -0.12 -17.47
N LEU A 364 -14.40 0.65 -16.85
CA LEU A 364 -14.15 2.04 -17.26
C LEU A 364 -13.66 2.12 -18.71
N VAL A 365 -12.62 1.36 -19.09
CA VAL A 365 -12.08 1.44 -20.45
C VAL A 365 -13.07 0.93 -21.50
N ILE A 366 -13.91 -0.06 -21.16
CA ILE A 366 -14.99 -0.54 -22.05
C ILE A 366 -15.99 0.60 -22.30
N MET A 367 -16.45 1.27 -21.25
CA MET A 367 -17.35 2.42 -21.34
C MET A 367 -16.74 3.55 -22.21
N LEU A 368 -15.50 3.93 -21.87
CA LEU A 368 -14.81 5.04 -22.55
C LEU A 368 -14.46 4.74 -24.00
N HIS A 369 -14.28 3.45 -24.35
CA HIS A 369 -14.04 3.07 -25.75
C HIS A 369 -15.16 3.51 -26.68
N GLY A 370 -16.42 3.43 -26.22
CA GLY A 370 -17.60 3.84 -26.98
C GLY A 370 -17.94 5.35 -26.88
N TRP A 371 -17.20 6.13 -26.11
CA TRP A 371 -17.51 7.54 -25.89
C TRP A 371 -16.66 8.46 -26.75
N PHE A 372 -17.32 9.42 -27.42
CA PHE A 372 -16.75 10.42 -28.34
C PHE A 372 -17.33 11.80 -28.04
N GLY A 373 -16.82 12.83 -28.73
CA GLY A 373 -17.32 14.20 -28.67
C GLY A 373 -17.35 14.76 -27.23
N TRP A 374 -18.46 15.39 -26.85
CA TRP A 374 -18.61 16.09 -25.59
C TRP A 374 -18.52 15.16 -24.34
N ARG A 375 -19.03 13.92 -24.45
CA ARG A 375 -18.93 12.93 -23.36
C ARG A 375 -17.48 12.60 -23.02
N TRP A 376 -16.66 12.38 -24.05
CA TRP A 376 -15.23 12.15 -23.89
C TRP A 376 -14.52 13.38 -23.32
N MET A 377 -14.92 14.59 -23.74
CA MET A 377 -14.38 15.84 -23.20
C MET A 377 -14.69 16.00 -21.71
N LEU A 378 -15.96 15.77 -21.30
CA LEU A 378 -16.36 15.88 -19.89
C LEU A 378 -15.61 14.89 -18.98
N VAL A 379 -15.44 13.65 -19.43
CA VAL A 379 -14.68 12.66 -18.64
C VAL A 379 -13.22 13.07 -18.49
N ARG A 380 -12.59 13.58 -19.55
CA ARG A 380 -11.21 14.09 -19.44
C ARG A 380 -11.12 15.27 -18.48
N LEU A 381 -12.06 16.19 -18.54
CA LEU A 381 -12.12 17.31 -17.58
C LEU A 381 -12.24 16.78 -16.13
N PHE A 382 -13.14 15.84 -15.90
CA PHE A 382 -13.28 15.21 -14.59
C PHE A 382 -11.98 14.52 -14.15
N MET A 383 -11.32 13.76 -15.05
CA MET A 383 -10.02 13.14 -14.75
C MET A 383 -8.96 14.18 -14.38
N VAL A 384 -8.89 15.31 -15.10
CA VAL A 384 -7.96 16.41 -14.78
C VAL A 384 -8.24 16.99 -13.40
N CYS A 385 -9.51 17.27 -13.08
CA CYS A 385 -9.89 17.77 -11.76
C CYS A 385 -9.56 16.75 -10.65
N ALA A 386 -9.83 15.46 -10.86
CA ALA A 386 -9.51 14.40 -9.90
C ALA A 386 -8.01 14.24 -9.71
N ILE A 387 -7.21 14.36 -10.77
CA ILE A 387 -5.74 14.37 -10.70
C ILE A 387 -5.26 15.58 -9.89
N ALA A 388 -5.74 16.77 -10.21
CA ALA A 388 -5.36 18.00 -9.50
C ALA A 388 -5.67 17.89 -8.01
N LEU A 389 -6.86 17.40 -7.65
CA LEU A 389 -7.26 17.20 -6.26
C LEU A 389 -6.38 16.17 -5.55
N ASN A 390 -6.12 15.01 -6.18
CA ASN A 390 -5.28 13.97 -5.60
C ASN A 390 -3.85 14.47 -5.35
N LEU A 391 -3.26 15.20 -6.32
CA LEU A 391 -1.91 15.76 -6.17
C LEU A 391 -1.85 16.86 -5.10
N ALA A 392 -2.87 17.72 -5.03
CA ALA A 392 -2.99 18.75 -3.99
C ALA A 392 -3.09 18.12 -2.58
N GLN A 393 -3.96 17.12 -2.41
CA GLN A 393 -4.08 16.40 -1.13
C GLN A 393 -2.82 15.59 -0.80
N LEU A 394 -2.14 15.02 -1.80
CA LEU A 394 -0.88 14.33 -1.61
C LEU A 394 0.20 15.30 -1.12
N TRP A 395 0.28 16.48 -1.71
CA TRP A 395 1.18 17.53 -1.24
C TRP A 395 0.85 17.94 0.20
N GLN A 396 -0.43 18.20 0.51
CA GLN A 396 -0.89 18.53 1.87
C GLN A 396 -0.53 17.44 2.89
N TYR A 397 -0.64 16.16 2.49
CA TYR A 397 -0.30 15.02 3.34
C TYR A 397 1.18 15.02 3.74
N HIS A 398 2.08 15.33 2.79
CA HIS A 398 3.52 15.36 3.05
C HIS A 398 4.01 16.60 3.77
N HIS A 399 3.21 17.67 3.80
CA HIS A 399 3.57 18.94 4.42
C HIS A 399 2.74 19.23 5.69
N GLY A 400 2.24 18.22 6.39
CA GLY A 400 1.59 18.39 7.70
C GLY A 400 0.20 19.03 7.69
N PHE A 401 -0.42 19.23 6.52
CA PHE A 401 -1.79 19.77 6.44
C PHE A 401 -2.87 18.71 6.59
N LEU A 402 -2.54 17.44 6.48
CA LEU A 402 -3.46 16.32 6.63
C LEU A 402 -2.93 15.34 7.68
N HIS A 403 -3.79 14.98 8.63
CA HIS A 403 -3.38 14.02 9.65
C HIS A 403 -3.22 12.61 9.06
N PRO A 404 -2.09 11.93 9.30
CA PRO A 404 -1.78 10.64 8.67
C PRO A 404 -2.68 9.49 9.12
N GLU A 405 -3.42 9.64 10.21
CA GLU A 405 -4.25 8.57 10.76
C GLU A 405 -5.68 8.97 11.08
N SER A 406 -5.93 10.14 11.67
CA SER A 406 -7.24 10.50 12.23
C SER A 406 -7.85 11.72 11.57
N MET A 407 -8.24 11.62 10.31
CA MET A 407 -9.08 12.63 9.67
C MET A 407 -10.55 12.40 10.02
N ASP A 408 -11.23 13.44 10.46
CA ASP A 408 -12.68 13.52 10.63
C ASP A 408 -13.26 14.65 9.77
N SER A 409 -14.56 14.92 9.90
CA SER A 409 -15.23 15.96 9.11
C SER A 409 -14.75 17.37 9.44
N ALA A 410 -14.41 17.66 10.70
CA ALA A 410 -13.94 18.96 11.13
C ALA A 410 -12.53 19.22 10.59
N LYS A 411 -11.60 18.29 10.82
CA LYS A 411 -10.23 18.35 10.31
C LYS A 411 -10.19 18.47 8.78
N TYR A 412 -11.01 17.65 8.08
CA TYR A 412 -11.06 17.67 6.62
C TYR A 412 -11.54 19.04 6.10
N ARG A 413 -12.62 19.60 6.67
CA ARG A 413 -13.12 20.93 6.27
C ARG A 413 -12.13 22.05 6.58
N TYR A 414 -11.47 21.97 7.73
CA TYR A 414 -10.46 22.93 8.15
C TYR A 414 -9.27 22.97 7.18
N SER A 415 -8.76 21.80 6.77
CA SER A 415 -7.56 21.69 5.96
C SER A 415 -7.81 21.61 4.44
N PHE A 416 -9.06 21.45 3.99
CA PHE A 416 -9.37 21.18 2.57
C PHE A 416 -8.83 22.28 1.65
N LEU A 417 -7.86 21.93 0.82
CA LEU A 417 -7.17 22.80 -0.13
C LEU A 417 -6.59 24.09 0.53
N ARG A 418 -6.20 24.01 1.79
CA ARG A 418 -5.43 25.05 2.47
C ARG A 418 -3.94 24.75 2.34
N PHE A 419 -3.14 25.81 2.04
CA PHE A 419 -1.71 25.71 1.77
C PHE A 419 -0.93 26.80 2.50
N ASP A 420 -1.58 27.56 3.35
CA ASP A 420 -1.03 28.67 4.11
C ASP A 420 -0.54 28.21 5.49
N GLU A 421 0.45 28.92 6.03
CA GLU A 421 1.10 28.58 7.30
C GLU A 421 0.12 28.58 8.51
N ALA A 422 -0.98 29.33 8.42
CA ALA A 422 -1.98 29.35 9.48
C ALA A 422 -2.71 28.01 9.66
N HIS A 423 -2.65 27.11 8.65
CA HIS A 423 -3.27 25.79 8.69
C HIS A 423 -2.25 24.65 8.82
N HIS A 424 -0.93 24.97 8.79
CA HIS A 424 0.14 24.00 8.94
C HIS A 424 0.19 23.48 10.39
N ASP A 425 0.29 22.16 10.58
CA ASP A 425 0.40 21.45 11.85
C ASP A 425 -0.69 21.84 12.90
N LYS A 426 -1.89 22.24 12.43
CA LYS A 426 -3.02 22.65 13.32
C LYS A 426 -4.08 21.57 13.53
N LEU A 427 -3.84 20.33 13.12
CA LEU A 427 -4.82 19.25 13.26
C LEU A 427 -4.73 18.52 14.61
N GLY A 428 -3.64 18.71 15.36
CA GLY A 428 -3.42 18.01 16.62
C GLY A 428 -3.29 16.50 16.45
N GLY A 429 -3.45 15.75 17.55
CA GLY A 429 -3.38 14.31 17.60
C GLY A 429 -4.68 13.60 17.19
N ASN A 430 -4.76 12.30 17.51
CA ASN A 430 -5.84 11.42 17.05
C ASN A 430 -7.25 11.84 17.49
N TYR A 431 -7.40 12.47 18.65
CA TYR A 431 -8.70 12.84 19.22
C TYR A 431 -8.82 14.35 19.48
N GLN A 432 -7.88 15.14 19.01
CA GLN A 432 -7.87 16.59 19.16
C GLN A 432 -8.73 17.24 18.08
N GLU A 433 -9.40 18.35 18.44
CA GLU A 433 -10.19 19.14 17.50
C GLU A 433 -9.30 20.08 16.67
N ALA A 434 -9.74 20.40 15.47
CA ALA A 434 -9.05 21.38 14.62
C ALA A 434 -9.80 22.74 14.66
N PRO A 435 -9.10 23.88 14.76
CA PRO A 435 -7.64 23.97 14.95
C PRO A 435 -7.21 23.60 16.38
N TYR A 436 -6.16 22.79 16.51
CA TYR A 436 -5.59 22.48 17.81
C TYR A 436 -4.98 23.74 18.45
N ASN A 437 -5.46 24.07 19.62
CA ASN A 437 -4.99 25.23 20.39
C ASN A 437 -4.79 24.84 21.85
N PRO A 438 -3.55 24.57 22.27
CA PRO A 438 -3.26 24.18 23.65
C PRO A 438 -3.46 25.35 24.65
N ASN A 439 -3.46 26.62 24.21
CA ASN A 439 -3.55 27.79 25.10
C ASN A 439 -4.90 27.93 25.82
N GLY A 440 -5.93 27.17 25.44
CA GLY A 440 -7.24 27.14 26.09
C GLY A 440 -7.45 25.94 27.01
N MET A 441 -6.42 25.14 27.25
CA MET A 441 -6.49 23.92 28.07
C MET A 441 -6.16 24.22 29.53
N GLU A 442 -6.87 23.58 30.44
CA GLU A 442 -6.59 23.62 31.87
C GLU A 442 -5.55 22.55 32.21
N LEU A 443 -4.46 22.92 32.87
CA LEU A 443 -3.47 21.99 33.36
C LEU A 443 -4.07 21.20 34.55
N ILE A 444 -4.27 19.90 34.35
CA ILE A 444 -4.89 19.04 35.36
C ILE A 444 -3.81 18.27 36.14
N LEU A 445 -2.72 17.89 35.48
CA LEU A 445 -1.65 17.14 36.07
C LEU A 445 -0.34 17.52 35.39
N GLU A 446 0.66 17.84 36.19
CA GLU A 446 2.04 18.04 35.74
C GLU A 446 2.95 17.08 36.50
N GLU A 447 3.73 16.29 35.76
CA GLU A 447 4.71 15.39 36.34
C GLU A 447 6.07 15.64 35.69
N THR A 448 7.08 15.78 36.51
CA THR A 448 8.46 15.94 36.06
C THR A 448 9.26 14.70 36.42
N CYS A 449 9.99 14.15 35.45
CA CYS A 449 10.85 12.99 35.64
C CYS A 449 12.27 13.30 35.21
N GLY A 450 13.20 13.31 36.16
CA GLY A 450 14.62 13.48 35.89
C GLY A 450 15.31 12.26 35.27
N MET A 451 14.57 11.20 35.00
CA MET A 451 15.06 9.92 34.47
C MET A 451 16.03 9.16 35.41
N ASP A 452 16.40 9.74 36.54
CA ASP A 452 17.28 9.16 37.54
C ASP A 452 16.51 8.35 38.60
N ASP A 453 15.26 8.77 38.88
CA ASP A 453 14.39 8.21 39.89
C ASP A 453 13.27 7.35 39.34
N SER A 454 12.55 6.66 40.19
CA SER A 454 11.29 6.01 39.86
C SER A 454 10.21 7.06 39.69
N CYS A 455 9.75 7.30 38.48
CA CYS A 455 8.68 8.23 38.15
C CYS A 455 7.55 7.52 37.40
N SER A 456 6.42 8.21 37.20
CA SER A 456 5.25 7.70 36.47
C SER A 456 5.53 7.45 34.98
N PHE A 457 6.69 7.89 34.49
CA PHE A 457 7.12 7.67 33.13
C PHE A 457 7.87 6.35 32.98
N TRP A 458 7.52 5.60 31.98
CA TRP A 458 8.29 4.43 31.55
C TRP A 458 8.85 4.68 30.14
N SER A 459 10.07 4.23 29.89
CA SER A 459 10.75 4.39 28.62
C SER A 459 11.17 3.05 28.05
N GLY A 460 10.87 2.82 26.78
CA GLY A 460 11.39 1.67 26.03
C GLY A 460 12.85 1.81 25.62
N GLY A 461 13.45 3.00 25.82
CA GLY A 461 14.85 3.28 25.50
C GLY A 461 15.80 2.85 26.59
N LYS A 462 17.11 2.88 26.28
CA LYS A 462 18.18 2.61 27.22
C LYS A 462 18.56 3.90 27.96
N ARG A 463 18.58 3.86 29.31
CA ARG A 463 19.05 4.99 30.11
C ARG A 463 20.57 5.08 30.01
N VAL A 464 21.08 6.25 29.73
CA VAL A 464 22.53 6.53 29.55
C VAL A 464 22.87 7.83 30.24
N GLN A 465 23.99 7.82 31.00
CA GLN A 465 24.56 9.02 31.58
C GLN A 465 25.37 9.75 30.50
N VAL A 466 25.06 11.02 30.28
CA VAL A 466 25.80 11.88 29.37
C VAL A 466 26.33 13.12 30.09
N PRO A 467 27.52 13.62 29.75
CA PRO A 467 28.00 14.87 30.27
C PRO A 467 27.13 16.02 29.75
N TRP A 468 26.53 16.79 30.63
CA TRP A 468 25.71 17.96 30.27
C TRP A 468 26.20 19.18 31.03
N ALA A 469 26.71 20.17 30.30
CA ALA A 469 27.17 21.44 30.87
C ALA A 469 28.08 21.28 32.12
N HIS A 470 27.49 21.29 33.32
CA HIS A 470 28.24 21.25 34.59
C HIS A 470 27.94 20.00 35.45
N SER A 471 27.08 19.07 34.99
CA SER A 471 26.74 17.85 35.69
C SER A 471 26.34 16.72 34.73
N PRO A 472 26.56 15.43 35.11
CA PRO A 472 26.02 14.34 34.32
C PRO A 472 24.48 14.38 34.30
N ALA A 473 23.89 14.14 33.15
CA ALA A 473 22.44 14.01 32.98
C ALA A 473 22.08 12.60 32.50
N THR A 474 21.03 12.03 33.06
CA THR A 474 20.46 10.77 32.56
C THR A 474 19.54 11.08 31.40
N VAL A 475 19.79 10.46 30.27
CA VAL A 475 18.96 10.57 29.08
C VAL A 475 18.50 9.20 28.62
N CYS A 476 17.33 9.15 28.00
CA CYS A 476 16.88 7.95 27.30
C CYS A 476 17.41 7.95 25.87
N GLN A 477 18.27 7.00 25.58
CA GLN A 477 18.75 6.77 24.22
C GLN A 477 17.81 5.83 23.51
N TYR A 478 17.25 6.29 22.38
CA TYR A 478 16.41 5.51 21.49
C TYR A 478 17.22 5.11 20.26
N ASP A 479 17.06 3.86 19.86
CA ASP A 479 17.58 3.35 18.59
C ASP A 479 16.43 3.19 17.58
N ARG A 480 16.77 2.74 16.39
CA ARG A 480 15.78 2.50 15.32
C ARG A 480 14.80 1.37 15.63
N ALA A 481 15.11 0.52 16.60
CA ALA A 481 14.23 -0.57 17.03
C ALA A 481 13.25 -0.12 18.11
N THR A 482 13.45 1.04 18.74
CA THR A 482 12.58 1.59 19.78
C THR A 482 11.33 2.16 19.13
N GLU A 483 10.22 1.45 19.20
CA GLU A 483 8.95 1.83 18.56
C GLU A 483 8.13 2.81 19.41
N PHE A 484 8.24 2.70 20.75
CA PHE A 484 7.57 3.56 21.70
C PHE A 484 8.60 4.17 22.65
N GLY A 485 8.66 5.51 22.64
CA GLY A 485 9.65 6.24 23.41
C GLY A 485 9.32 6.31 24.90
N LEU A 486 8.35 7.13 25.27
CA LEU A 486 7.94 7.41 26.64
C LEU A 486 6.50 6.95 26.89
N TYR A 487 6.24 6.40 28.07
CA TYR A 487 4.91 6.08 28.56
C TYR A 487 4.65 6.84 29.85
N PHE A 488 3.44 7.36 29.98
CA PHE A 488 2.94 7.99 31.16
C PHE A 488 1.70 7.23 31.66
N ASN A 489 1.71 6.86 32.95
CA ASN A 489 0.58 6.22 33.60
C ASN A 489 0.02 7.17 34.64
N ALA A 490 -1.20 7.66 34.42
CA ALA A 490 -1.96 8.43 35.40
C ALA A 490 -3.06 7.57 36.01
N SER A 491 -3.34 7.75 37.32
CA SER A 491 -4.50 7.12 37.93
C SER A 491 -5.79 7.66 37.32
N THR A 492 -6.70 6.77 36.90
CA THR A 492 -8.00 7.16 36.39
C THR A 492 -8.87 7.90 37.40
N ASP A 493 -8.57 7.76 38.71
CA ASP A 493 -9.31 8.40 39.78
C ASP A 493 -9.06 9.92 39.85
N THR A 494 -7.97 10.40 39.26
CA THR A 494 -7.58 11.82 39.24
C THR A 494 -8.01 12.52 37.94
N LEU A 495 -8.52 11.79 36.96
CA LEU A 495 -8.86 12.33 35.66
C LEU A 495 -10.38 12.60 35.52
N PRO A 496 -10.78 13.74 34.98
CA PRO A 496 -12.19 14.07 34.81
C PRO A 496 -12.86 13.15 33.78
N VAL A 497 -13.97 12.52 34.19
CA VAL A 497 -14.75 11.63 33.32
C VAL A 497 -15.50 12.45 32.26
N GLY A 498 -15.47 11.98 31.00
CA GLY A 498 -16.24 12.57 29.90
C GLY A 498 -15.64 13.82 29.27
N ARG A 499 -14.41 14.18 29.61
CA ARG A 499 -13.64 15.26 28.96
C ARG A 499 -12.53 14.69 28.07
N ALA A 500 -12.18 15.40 27.01
CA ALA A 500 -10.98 15.11 26.22
C ALA A 500 -9.74 15.53 27.02
N LEU A 501 -8.78 14.64 27.13
CA LEU A 501 -7.51 14.86 27.84
C LEU A 501 -6.38 14.89 26.80
N TYR A 502 -5.44 15.79 27.01
CA TYR A 502 -4.29 15.95 26.13
C TYR A 502 -3.00 15.81 26.96
N LEU A 503 -2.03 15.12 26.40
CA LEU A 503 -0.69 15.00 26.98
C LEU A 503 0.26 15.93 26.21
N GLU A 504 0.86 16.88 26.92
CA GLU A 504 1.96 17.69 26.42
C GLU A 504 3.27 17.18 27.04
N ILE A 505 4.26 16.93 26.21
CA ILE A 505 5.59 16.48 26.61
C ILE A 505 6.55 17.61 26.28
N GLY A 506 7.08 18.26 27.31
CA GLY A 506 8.06 19.34 27.21
C GLY A 506 9.50 18.86 27.06
#